data_8214112363e5b9041e09d234696bc048
#
_entry.id   8214112363e5b9041e09d234696bc048
#
_cell.length_a   1.000
_cell.length_b   1.000
_cell.length_c   1.000
_cell.angle_alpha   90.00
_cell.angle_beta   90.00
_cell.angle_gamma   90.00
#
_symmetry.space_group_name_H-M   'P 1'
#
loop_
_entity.id
_entity.type
_entity.pdbx_description
1 polymer ?
#
loop_
_entity_poly.entity_id
_entity_poly.type
_entity_poly.pdbx_seq_one_letter_code
_entity_poly.pdbx_strand_id
1 'polypeptide(L)'
;MEELGKRLFFDKALSTPQGQECAVCHGPSVGFTGPEEAINKTGGVYEGAVKGRFGNRKPPASAYAGGSPKLHQDEEGNFEGGMFWDGRATGDTLGDPLAEQALGPFMNPLEQNMPDKKSIILAVKKSDYAALFEKVWGAGSLDAEKDVDAAYVKIGRSIAAYERSAEVNPFSSKFDDFWRAAVAKGLKLEGIGESNIDKFKGLGLADTELQGLALFNTRGKCAKCHLLEPEKGKPPVFTDYKYENLGVPRNPQNPFYGQSQKYNPDGARWVDKGLGGYLETVDKYKKLAAANMGRHKTPTLRNVDLRPNPALVKAYMHNGYFKSLKDIVHFYNVRDKAGAKWPAPEVAANVNKVESGNLGLTDAEESAIVDFLKTLSDRR
;
A
#
# COMPACT_ATOMS: atom_id res chain seq x y z
N MET A 1 22.23 8.21 1.87
CA MET A 1 21.48 7.00 1.41
C MET A 1 20.14 7.39 0.78
N GLU A 2 19.35 8.28 1.42
CA GLU A 2 18.05 8.72 0.88
C GLU A 2 18.14 9.33 -0.51
N GLU A 3 19.11 10.25 -0.75
CA GLU A 3 19.33 10.83 -2.08
C GLU A 3 19.69 9.77 -3.14
N LEU A 4 20.50 8.77 -2.78
CA LEU A 4 20.81 7.65 -3.66
C LEU A 4 19.56 6.83 -3.97
N GLY A 5 18.75 6.53 -2.96
CA GLY A 5 17.49 5.83 -3.12
C GLY A 5 16.52 6.60 -4.02
N LYS A 6 16.45 7.92 -3.88
CA LYS A 6 15.68 8.79 -4.76
C LYS A 6 16.12 8.68 -6.22
N ARG A 7 17.43 8.75 -6.48
CA ARG A 7 17.96 8.59 -7.86
C ARG A 7 17.59 7.24 -8.45
N LEU A 8 17.70 6.16 -7.67
CA LEU A 8 17.31 4.81 -8.11
C LEU A 8 15.80 4.69 -8.36
N PHE A 9 14.97 5.32 -7.53
CA PHE A 9 13.51 5.27 -7.65
C PHE A 9 12.99 5.95 -8.94
N PHE A 10 13.69 6.96 -9.44
CA PHE A 10 13.35 7.72 -10.64
C PHE A 10 14.23 7.36 -11.85
N ASP A 11 14.96 6.25 -11.81
CA ASP A 11 15.86 5.86 -12.90
C ASP A 11 15.17 5.00 -13.96
N LYS A 12 14.89 5.62 -15.11
CA LYS A 12 14.30 4.97 -16.29
C LYS A 12 15.21 3.94 -16.97
N ALA A 13 16.52 3.97 -16.68
CA ALA A 13 17.47 3.00 -17.22
C ALA A 13 17.39 1.63 -16.56
N LEU A 14 16.66 1.51 -15.43
CA LEU A 14 16.53 0.27 -14.67
C LEU A 14 15.36 -0.61 -15.15
N SER A 15 15.03 -0.53 -16.44
CA SER A 15 14.03 -1.38 -17.09
C SER A 15 14.45 -1.81 -18.50
N THR A 16 13.84 -2.88 -19.02
CA THR A 16 14.06 -3.39 -20.38
C THR A 16 12.75 -3.66 -21.11
N PRO A 17 12.37 -2.90 -22.15
CA PRO A 17 13.05 -1.69 -22.63
C PRO A 17 13.10 -0.56 -21.59
N GLN A 18 14.03 0.37 -21.73
CA GLN A 18 14.16 1.52 -20.83
C GLN A 18 12.91 2.41 -20.87
N GLY A 19 12.58 3.04 -19.75
CA GLY A 19 11.45 3.96 -19.63
C GLY A 19 10.57 3.72 -18.40
N GLN A 20 10.64 2.54 -17.79
CA GLN A 20 9.86 2.20 -16.61
C GLN A 20 10.68 2.46 -15.33
N GLU A 21 10.32 3.47 -14.61
CA GLU A 21 10.83 3.79 -13.26
C GLU A 21 9.78 3.46 -12.20
N CYS A 22 10.15 3.41 -10.91
CA CYS A 22 9.20 3.14 -9.84
C CYS A 22 8.06 4.17 -9.80
N ALA A 23 8.38 5.44 -10.09
CA ALA A 23 7.42 6.55 -10.08
C ALA A 23 6.30 6.45 -11.13
N VAL A 24 6.46 5.64 -12.19
CA VAL A 24 5.38 5.37 -13.17
C VAL A 24 4.17 4.73 -12.48
N CYS A 25 4.42 3.81 -11.53
CA CYS A 25 3.38 3.13 -10.77
C CYS A 25 3.16 3.74 -9.38
N HIS A 26 4.15 4.46 -8.84
CA HIS A 26 4.16 5.05 -7.51
C HIS A 26 4.39 6.56 -7.59
N GLY A 27 3.41 7.29 -8.17
CA GLY A 27 3.51 8.72 -8.44
C GLY A 27 3.49 9.57 -7.16
N PRO A 28 4.50 10.47 -6.96
CA PRO A 28 4.53 11.31 -5.76
C PRO A 28 3.28 12.18 -5.57
N SER A 29 2.75 12.75 -6.64
CA SER A 29 1.60 13.69 -6.59
C SER A 29 0.29 13.06 -6.09
N VAL A 30 0.23 11.74 -6.00
CA VAL A 30 -0.97 10.98 -5.55
C VAL A 30 -0.69 10.09 -4.33
N GLY A 31 0.37 10.40 -3.56
CA GLY A 31 0.73 9.64 -2.37
C GLY A 31 1.52 8.36 -2.67
N PHE A 32 2.34 8.38 -3.72
CA PHE A 32 3.17 7.24 -4.16
C PHE A 32 2.37 5.98 -4.48
N THR A 33 1.22 6.15 -5.11
CA THR A 33 0.42 5.08 -5.72
C THR A 33 0.17 5.41 -7.19
N GLY A 34 -0.75 4.73 -7.87
CA GLY A 34 -1.00 4.89 -9.30
C GLY A 34 -1.44 6.29 -9.72
N PRO A 35 -0.62 7.05 -10.50
CA PRO A 35 -0.90 8.45 -10.84
C PRO A 35 -1.85 8.63 -12.04
N GLU A 36 -1.95 7.63 -12.93
CA GLU A 36 -2.62 7.80 -14.23
C GLU A 36 -4.13 7.60 -14.14
N GLU A 37 -4.88 8.69 -14.33
CA GLU A 37 -6.34 8.69 -14.23
C GLU A 37 -7.03 7.70 -15.17
N ALA A 38 -6.55 7.60 -16.42
CA ALA A 38 -7.11 6.69 -17.42
C ALA A 38 -7.03 5.22 -16.98
N ILE A 39 -5.89 4.84 -16.34
CA ILE A 39 -5.68 3.51 -15.78
C ILE A 39 -6.55 3.33 -14.52
N ASN A 40 -6.60 4.34 -13.68
CA ASN A 40 -7.38 4.30 -12.44
C ASN A 40 -8.89 4.18 -12.71
N LYS A 41 -9.41 4.80 -13.77
CA LYS A 41 -10.83 4.68 -14.17
C LYS A 41 -11.23 3.26 -14.58
N THR A 42 -10.27 2.42 -14.95
CA THR A 42 -10.49 1.06 -15.43
C THR A 42 -9.94 0.01 -14.43
N GLY A 43 -8.93 -0.76 -14.83
CA GLY A 43 -8.36 -1.84 -14.03
C GLY A 43 -7.57 -1.39 -12.81
N GLY A 44 -7.03 -0.16 -12.81
CA GLY A 44 -6.12 0.32 -11.76
C GLY A 44 -4.77 -0.40 -11.74
N VAL A 45 -4.49 -1.22 -12.74
CA VAL A 45 -3.27 -2.04 -12.89
C VAL A 45 -2.43 -1.49 -14.03
N TYR A 46 -1.15 -1.33 -13.77
CA TYR A 46 -0.23 -0.65 -14.66
C TYR A 46 0.46 -1.62 -15.62
N GLU A 47 0.71 -1.13 -16.83
CA GLU A 47 1.54 -1.82 -17.82
C GLU A 47 3.00 -1.74 -17.38
N GLY A 48 3.74 -2.83 -17.55
CA GLY A 48 5.19 -2.86 -17.31
C GLY A 48 5.99 -2.29 -18.45
N ALA A 49 7.31 -2.43 -18.40
CA ALA A 49 8.23 -1.95 -19.44
C ALA A 49 7.95 -2.56 -20.83
N VAL A 50 7.44 -3.78 -20.86
CA VAL A 50 7.09 -4.44 -22.12
C VAL A 50 5.60 -4.27 -22.39
N LYS A 51 5.29 -3.63 -23.51
CA LYS A 51 3.91 -3.37 -23.95
C LYS A 51 3.06 -4.65 -23.92
N GLY A 52 1.84 -4.53 -23.41
CA GLY A 52 0.88 -5.63 -23.27
C GLY A 52 1.14 -6.54 -22.06
N ARG A 53 2.14 -6.24 -21.23
CA ARG A 53 2.39 -6.98 -19.99
C ARG A 53 1.96 -6.16 -18.78
N PHE A 54 1.07 -6.72 -17.98
CA PHE A 54 0.47 -6.06 -16.82
C PHE A 54 0.70 -6.90 -15.57
N GLY A 55 0.96 -6.25 -14.44
CA GLY A 55 0.84 -6.88 -13.14
C GLY A 55 -0.59 -7.34 -12.85
N ASN A 56 -0.79 -7.98 -11.71
CA ASN A 56 -2.10 -8.51 -11.33
C ASN A 56 -2.87 -7.64 -10.34
N ARG A 57 -2.20 -6.65 -9.72
CA ARG A 57 -2.75 -5.82 -8.66
C ARG A 57 -2.45 -4.35 -8.89
N LYS A 58 -3.28 -3.51 -8.28
CA LYS A 58 -3.05 -2.08 -8.17
C LYS A 58 -1.79 -1.82 -7.34
N PRO A 59 -0.92 -0.84 -7.74
CA PRO A 59 0.22 -0.44 -6.93
C PRO A 59 -0.22 0.06 -5.54
N PRO A 60 0.26 -0.53 -4.44
CA PRO A 60 0.03 0.02 -3.10
C PRO A 60 0.78 1.35 -2.93
N ALA A 61 0.49 2.10 -1.87
CA ALA A 61 1.29 3.27 -1.56
C ALA A 61 2.69 2.86 -1.07
N SER A 62 3.76 3.46 -1.63
CA SER A 62 5.11 3.33 -1.10
C SER A 62 5.35 4.28 0.07
N ALA A 63 4.61 5.42 0.14
CA ALA A 63 4.67 6.31 1.29
C ALA A 63 4.06 5.66 2.53
N TYR A 64 4.65 5.97 3.70
CA TYR A 64 4.20 5.49 5.01
C TYR A 64 4.18 3.97 5.19
N ALA A 65 4.83 3.22 4.32
CA ALA A 65 4.89 1.75 4.36
C ALA A 65 6.09 1.21 5.14
N GLY A 66 7.04 2.08 5.50
CA GLY A 66 8.35 1.70 6.04
C GLY A 66 8.35 1.13 7.45
N GLY A 67 7.22 1.19 8.19
CA GLY A 67 7.05 0.63 9.54
C GLY A 67 6.70 -0.87 9.56
N SER A 68 6.36 -1.47 8.41
CA SER A 68 5.94 -2.87 8.37
C SER A 68 7.01 -3.81 8.96
N PRO A 69 6.68 -4.63 9.98
CA PRO A 69 7.62 -5.60 10.54
C PRO A 69 7.88 -6.76 9.57
N LYS A 70 8.79 -7.66 9.92
CA LYS A 70 8.91 -8.94 9.21
C LYS A 70 7.60 -9.71 9.30
N LEU A 71 7.29 -10.47 8.25
CA LEU A 71 6.10 -11.33 8.27
C LEU A 71 6.21 -12.37 9.39
N HIS A 72 5.29 -12.35 10.31
CA HIS A 72 5.20 -13.29 11.42
C HIS A 72 3.74 -13.54 11.78
N GLN A 73 3.49 -14.50 12.67
CA GLN A 73 2.20 -14.64 13.34
C GLN A 73 2.26 -13.96 14.70
N ASP A 74 1.22 -13.19 15.03
CA ASP A 74 1.03 -12.65 16.37
C ASP A 74 0.59 -13.75 17.37
N GLU A 75 0.36 -13.37 18.63
CA GLU A 75 -0.05 -14.29 19.68
C GLU A 75 -1.42 -14.94 19.41
N GLU A 76 -2.26 -14.32 18.59
CA GLU A 76 -3.58 -14.82 18.19
C GLU A 76 -3.51 -15.72 16.94
N GLY A 77 -2.32 -15.84 16.33
CA GLY A 77 -2.08 -16.61 15.11
C GLY A 77 -2.42 -15.87 13.81
N ASN A 78 -2.70 -14.56 13.86
CA ASN A 78 -2.88 -13.75 12.67
C ASN A 78 -1.53 -13.38 12.07
N PHE A 79 -1.46 -13.29 10.75
CA PHE A 79 -0.26 -12.79 10.09
C PHE A 79 -0.19 -11.28 10.16
N GLU A 80 1.01 -10.77 10.45
CA GLU A 80 1.35 -9.35 10.50
C GLU A 80 2.69 -9.13 9.81
N GLY A 81 2.88 -7.95 9.18
CA GLY A 81 4.15 -7.56 8.58
C GLY A 81 4.29 -7.99 7.11
N GLY A 82 5.54 -8.04 6.63
CA GLY A 82 5.83 -8.25 5.22
C GLY A 82 5.40 -7.09 4.33
N MET A 83 5.72 -7.15 3.04
CA MET A 83 5.33 -6.17 2.03
C MET A 83 4.66 -6.85 0.83
N PHE A 84 4.14 -6.05 -0.14
CA PHE A 84 3.12 -6.39 -1.12
C PHE A 84 1.75 -6.69 -0.48
N TRP A 85 0.70 -6.75 -1.29
CA TRP A 85 -0.65 -7.06 -0.85
C TRP A 85 -0.80 -8.45 -0.20
N ASP A 86 0.11 -9.37 -0.50
CA ASP A 86 0.11 -10.77 -0.07
C ASP A 86 1.24 -11.14 0.92
N GLY A 87 2.05 -10.18 1.32
CA GLY A 87 3.11 -10.39 2.32
C GLY A 87 4.36 -11.11 1.83
N ARG A 88 4.48 -11.44 0.54
CA ARG A 88 5.56 -12.28 0.00
C ARG A 88 6.97 -11.70 0.15
N ALA A 89 7.15 -10.39 0.29
CA ALA A 89 8.40 -9.79 0.74
C ALA A 89 8.42 -9.82 2.27
N THR A 90 8.87 -10.94 2.82
CA THR A 90 8.71 -11.26 4.25
C THR A 90 9.65 -10.51 5.16
N GLY A 91 10.79 -10.07 4.65
CA GLY A 91 11.89 -9.55 5.45
C GLY A 91 12.82 -10.63 6.01
N ASP A 92 12.57 -11.89 5.73
CA ASP A 92 13.38 -12.99 6.26
C ASP A 92 14.81 -12.97 5.71
N THR A 93 14.98 -12.58 4.45
CA THR A 93 16.28 -12.57 3.76
C THR A 93 17.15 -11.39 4.17
N LEU A 94 16.59 -10.18 4.19
CA LEU A 94 17.35 -8.95 4.42
C LEU A 94 17.16 -8.34 5.82
N GLY A 95 16.27 -8.90 6.62
CA GLY A 95 15.86 -8.31 7.88
C GLY A 95 14.95 -7.08 7.72
N ASP A 96 14.58 -6.74 6.48
CA ASP A 96 13.84 -5.53 6.10
C ASP A 96 12.89 -5.84 4.93
N PRO A 97 11.57 -5.99 5.18
CA PRO A 97 10.62 -6.31 4.13
C PRO A 97 10.48 -5.21 3.06
N LEU A 98 10.71 -3.94 3.40
CA LEU A 98 10.67 -2.85 2.42
C LEU A 98 11.84 -2.95 1.44
N ALA A 99 13.05 -3.22 1.93
CA ALA A 99 14.22 -3.43 1.07
C ALA A 99 14.06 -4.67 0.18
N GLU A 100 13.46 -5.75 0.69
CA GLU A 100 13.14 -6.94 -0.11
C GLU A 100 12.11 -6.61 -1.20
N GLN A 101 11.06 -5.87 -0.85
CA GLN A 101 10.03 -5.45 -1.79
C GLN A 101 10.62 -4.62 -2.93
N ALA A 102 11.48 -3.65 -2.61
CA ALA A 102 12.11 -2.76 -3.59
C ALA A 102 12.93 -3.49 -4.67
N LEU A 103 13.39 -4.70 -4.38
CA LEU A 103 14.12 -5.54 -5.34
C LEU A 103 13.20 -6.33 -6.30
N GLY A 104 11.96 -6.57 -5.91
CA GLY A 104 11.04 -7.42 -6.67
C GLY A 104 10.75 -6.95 -8.09
N PRO A 105 10.42 -5.68 -8.34
CA PRO A 105 10.01 -5.16 -9.64
C PRO A 105 11.07 -5.25 -10.73
N PHE A 106 12.35 -5.13 -10.41
CA PHE A 106 13.42 -5.05 -11.40
C PHE A 106 13.42 -6.24 -12.38
N MET A 107 13.40 -7.46 -11.86
CA MET A 107 13.45 -8.67 -12.69
C MET A 107 12.06 -9.25 -12.99
N ASN A 108 10.99 -8.63 -12.48
CA ASN A 108 9.64 -9.07 -12.80
C ASN A 108 9.32 -8.77 -14.28
N PRO A 109 9.02 -9.80 -15.09
CA PRO A 109 8.75 -9.62 -16.52
C PRO A 109 7.46 -8.84 -16.82
N LEU A 110 6.60 -8.63 -15.81
CA LEU A 110 5.37 -7.83 -15.90
C LEU A 110 5.56 -6.40 -15.39
N GLU A 111 6.75 -6.06 -14.91
CA GLU A 111 7.10 -4.74 -14.37
C GLU A 111 8.34 -4.18 -15.11
N GLN A 112 9.52 -4.13 -14.52
CA GLN A 112 10.72 -3.55 -15.14
C GLN A 112 11.45 -4.48 -16.12
N ASN A 113 11.24 -5.81 -16.03
CA ASN A 113 11.73 -6.81 -16.99
C ASN A 113 13.25 -6.80 -17.23
N MET A 114 14.06 -6.42 -16.24
CA MET A 114 15.53 -6.56 -16.34
C MET A 114 15.90 -8.03 -16.42
N PRO A 115 16.89 -8.38 -17.26
CA PRO A 115 17.23 -9.80 -17.50
C PRO A 115 17.85 -10.48 -16.30
N ASP A 116 18.68 -9.76 -15.52
CA ASP A 116 19.40 -10.28 -14.36
C ASP A 116 19.94 -9.16 -13.47
N LYS A 117 20.44 -9.53 -12.27
CA LYS A 117 21.03 -8.60 -11.29
C LYS A 117 22.28 -7.90 -11.84
N LYS A 118 23.10 -8.60 -12.62
CA LYS A 118 24.33 -8.03 -13.20
C LYS A 118 24.01 -6.87 -14.14
N SER A 119 22.99 -7.02 -14.98
CA SER A 119 22.52 -5.96 -15.88
C SER A 119 22.03 -4.73 -15.12
N ILE A 120 21.35 -4.91 -13.99
CA ILE A 120 20.91 -3.80 -13.12
C ILE A 120 22.13 -3.07 -12.56
N ILE A 121 23.11 -3.79 -12.00
CA ILE A 121 24.32 -3.18 -11.44
C ILE A 121 25.12 -2.44 -12.50
N LEU A 122 25.23 -3.00 -13.72
CA LEU A 122 25.90 -2.34 -14.83
C LEU A 122 25.18 -1.09 -15.30
N ALA A 123 23.83 -1.04 -15.23
CA ALA A 123 23.07 0.16 -15.51
C ALA A 123 23.34 1.24 -14.45
N VAL A 124 23.32 0.90 -13.16
CA VAL A 124 23.68 1.81 -12.07
C VAL A 124 25.13 2.30 -12.20
N LYS A 125 26.07 1.43 -12.59
CA LYS A 125 27.48 1.79 -12.80
C LYS A 125 27.68 2.82 -13.93
N LYS A 126 26.78 2.84 -14.90
CA LYS A 126 26.80 3.79 -16.03
C LYS A 126 26.04 5.09 -15.74
N SER A 127 25.31 5.18 -14.63
CA SER A 127 24.53 6.34 -14.27
C SER A 127 25.37 7.52 -13.81
N ASP A 128 24.79 8.72 -13.80
CA ASP A 128 25.41 9.94 -13.28
C ASP A 128 25.56 9.94 -11.75
N TYR A 129 24.91 9.01 -11.05
CA TYR A 129 24.97 8.82 -9.60
C TYR A 129 25.84 7.62 -9.16
N ALA A 130 26.59 6.98 -10.05
CA ALA A 130 27.48 5.86 -9.69
C ALA A 130 28.50 6.26 -8.61
N ALA A 131 29.08 7.45 -8.72
CA ALA A 131 29.99 7.98 -7.69
C ALA A 131 29.30 8.17 -6.33
N LEU A 132 28.03 8.58 -6.31
CA LEU A 132 27.25 8.67 -5.08
C LEU A 132 27.01 7.30 -4.47
N PHE A 133 26.76 6.27 -5.31
CA PHE A 133 26.59 4.90 -4.84
C PHE A 133 27.86 4.40 -4.12
N GLU A 134 29.02 4.59 -4.73
CA GLU A 134 30.31 4.18 -4.12
C GLU A 134 30.67 5.02 -2.89
N LYS A 135 30.28 6.30 -2.85
CA LYS A 135 30.43 7.12 -1.64
C LYS A 135 29.58 6.59 -0.48
N VAL A 136 28.38 6.10 -0.74
CA VAL A 136 27.47 5.57 0.30
C VAL A 136 27.87 4.18 0.77
N TRP A 137 28.28 3.31 -0.16
CA TRP A 137 28.46 1.88 0.10
C TRP A 137 29.93 1.42 0.08
N GLY A 138 30.86 2.29 -0.23
CA GLY A 138 32.29 2.05 -0.33
C GLY A 138 32.76 1.84 -1.78
N ALA A 139 34.00 2.15 -2.04
CA ALA A 139 34.62 1.99 -3.34
C ALA A 139 34.54 0.53 -3.83
N GLY A 140 34.26 0.33 -5.11
CA GLY A 140 34.07 -0.99 -5.72
C GLY A 140 32.76 -1.69 -5.36
N SER A 141 31.81 -1.00 -4.71
CA SER A 141 30.51 -1.59 -4.37
C SER A 141 29.59 -1.84 -5.58
N LEU A 142 29.96 -1.33 -6.76
CA LEU A 142 29.34 -1.61 -8.08
C LEU A 142 30.16 -2.58 -8.92
N ASP A 143 31.09 -3.33 -8.32
CA ASP A 143 31.83 -4.37 -9.02
C ASP A 143 31.00 -5.65 -9.13
N ALA A 144 30.34 -5.80 -10.30
CA ALA A 144 29.48 -6.93 -10.61
C ALA A 144 30.24 -8.26 -10.77
N GLU A 145 31.55 -8.24 -10.91
CA GLU A 145 32.37 -9.45 -10.97
C GLU A 145 32.76 -9.94 -9.56
N LYS A 146 32.72 -9.05 -8.56
CA LYS A 146 33.10 -9.37 -7.19
C LYS A 146 31.95 -9.97 -6.39
N ASP A 147 30.81 -9.29 -6.34
CA ASP A 147 29.64 -9.73 -5.57
C ASP A 147 28.36 -9.06 -6.08
N VAL A 148 27.69 -9.73 -7.01
CA VAL A 148 26.43 -9.29 -7.62
C VAL A 148 25.31 -9.17 -6.57
N ASP A 149 25.22 -10.13 -5.66
CA ASP A 149 24.13 -10.18 -4.69
C ASP A 149 24.24 -9.06 -3.66
N ALA A 150 25.45 -8.82 -3.14
CA ALA A 150 25.67 -7.71 -2.22
C ALA A 150 25.41 -6.35 -2.86
N ALA A 151 25.81 -6.13 -4.11
CA ALA A 151 25.52 -4.90 -4.85
C ALA A 151 24.01 -4.72 -5.05
N TYR A 152 23.30 -5.79 -5.42
CA TYR A 152 21.85 -5.77 -5.61
C TYR A 152 21.08 -5.44 -4.30
N VAL A 153 21.48 -6.05 -3.19
CA VAL A 153 20.93 -5.75 -1.86
C VAL A 153 21.11 -4.27 -1.48
N LYS A 154 22.26 -3.66 -1.80
CA LYS A 154 22.53 -2.24 -1.55
C LYS A 154 21.57 -1.33 -2.32
N ILE A 155 21.17 -1.72 -3.55
CA ILE A 155 20.14 -1.01 -4.33
C ILE A 155 18.81 -1.00 -3.57
N GLY A 156 18.30 -2.16 -3.15
CA GLY A 156 17.05 -2.26 -2.40
C GLY A 156 17.06 -1.48 -1.08
N ARG A 157 18.16 -1.56 -0.32
CA ARG A 157 18.32 -0.81 0.92
C ARG A 157 18.35 0.71 0.69
N SER A 158 18.92 1.16 -0.42
CA SER A 158 18.94 2.58 -0.78
C SER A 158 17.53 3.08 -1.13
N ILE A 159 16.76 2.33 -1.93
CA ILE A 159 15.37 2.66 -2.26
C ILE A 159 14.53 2.69 -0.97
N ALA A 160 14.63 1.68 -0.13
CA ALA A 160 13.92 1.63 1.15
C ALA A 160 14.27 2.82 2.07
N ALA A 161 15.51 3.34 2.03
CA ALA A 161 15.89 4.54 2.76
C ALA A 161 15.17 5.79 2.22
N TYR A 162 15.02 5.93 0.90
CA TYR A 162 14.23 7.00 0.29
C TYR A 162 12.75 6.88 0.66
N GLU A 163 12.16 5.70 0.54
CA GLU A 163 10.76 5.46 0.89
C GLU A 163 10.45 5.74 2.37
N ARG A 164 11.48 5.70 3.26
CA ARG A 164 11.37 6.09 4.68
C ARG A 164 11.71 7.55 4.94
N SER A 165 12.19 8.29 3.96
CA SER A 165 12.65 9.68 4.15
C SER A 165 11.53 10.63 4.55
N ALA A 166 11.90 11.79 5.10
CA ALA A 166 10.97 12.86 5.40
C ALA A 166 10.35 13.47 4.14
N GLU A 167 10.98 13.35 2.98
CA GLU A 167 10.42 13.78 1.70
C GLU A 167 9.20 12.93 1.31
N VAL A 168 9.26 11.63 1.54
CA VAL A 168 8.18 10.69 1.22
C VAL A 168 7.11 10.68 2.33
N ASN A 169 7.53 10.86 3.59
CA ASN A 169 6.67 10.79 4.78
C ASN A 169 6.77 12.06 5.63
N PRO A 170 6.28 13.21 5.14
CA PRO A 170 6.50 14.50 5.80
C PRO A 170 5.65 14.71 7.06
N PHE A 171 4.59 13.95 7.28
CA PHE A 171 3.61 14.15 8.36
C PHE A 171 3.14 15.60 8.44
N SER A 172 2.68 16.14 7.29
CA SER A 172 2.31 17.55 7.11
C SER A 172 0.82 17.79 6.85
N SER A 173 0.00 16.76 7.04
CA SER A 173 -1.44 16.82 6.78
C SER A 173 -2.19 17.70 7.81
N LYS A 174 -3.43 18.04 7.50
CA LYS A 174 -4.33 18.71 8.45
C LYS A 174 -4.52 17.88 9.73
N PHE A 175 -4.61 16.56 9.58
CA PHE A 175 -4.69 15.64 10.71
C PHE A 175 -3.44 15.69 11.59
N ASP A 176 -2.24 15.87 11.02
CA ASP A 176 -1.00 15.93 11.81
C ASP A 176 -0.96 17.16 12.73
N ASP A 177 -1.45 18.30 12.26
CA ASP A 177 -1.56 19.51 13.10
C ASP A 177 -2.57 19.29 14.24
N PHE A 178 -3.72 18.69 13.91
CA PHE A 178 -4.73 18.31 14.92
C PHE A 178 -4.13 17.33 15.94
N TRP A 179 -3.43 16.29 15.50
CA TRP A 179 -2.81 15.31 16.39
C TRP A 179 -1.80 15.97 17.34
N ARG A 180 -0.92 16.84 16.84
CA ARG A 180 0.04 17.58 17.66
C ARG A 180 -0.66 18.46 18.71
N ALA A 181 -1.75 19.14 18.32
CA ALA A 181 -2.53 19.95 19.22
C ALA A 181 -3.22 19.11 20.31
N ALA A 182 -3.74 17.94 19.95
CA ALA A 182 -4.35 17.00 20.90
C ALA A 182 -3.32 16.47 21.91
N VAL A 183 -2.17 16.01 21.42
CA VAL A 183 -1.06 15.50 22.26
C VAL A 183 -0.54 16.59 23.22
N ALA A 184 -0.41 17.83 22.76
CA ALA A 184 0.01 18.96 23.59
C ALA A 184 -0.97 19.25 24.76
N LYS A 185 -2.26 18.83 24.62
CA LYS A 185 -3.27 18.89 25.69
C LYS A 185 -3.38 17.59 26.49
N GLY A 186 -2.52 16.61 26.26
CA GLY A 186 -2.56 15.30 26.92
C GLY A 186 -3.72 14.41 26.49
N LEU A 187 -4.33 14.69 25.32
CA LEU A 187 -5.43 13.90 24.77
C LEU A 187 -4.90 12.75 23.93
N LYS A 188 -5.51 11.57 24.04
CA LYS A 188 -5.21 10.38 23.27
C LYS A 188 -6.31 10.12 22.25
N LEU A 189 -5.95 9.81 21.01
CA LEU A 189 -6.93 9.61 19.93
C LEU A 189 -7.58 8.24 19.95
N GLU A 190 -6.90 7.24 20.52
CA GLU A 190 -7.40 5.85 20.61
C GLU A 190 -8.72 5.76 21.38
N GLY A 191 -8.97 6.71 22.27
CA GLY A 191 -10.21 6.81 23.05
C GLY A 191 -11.26 7.77 22.51
N ILE A 192 -11.04 8.39 21.33
CA ILE A 192 -12.01 9.35 20.79
C ILE A 192 -13.31 8.65 20.38
N GLY A 193 -14.43 9.27 20.71
CA GLY A 193 -15.78 8.79 20.35
C GLY A 193 -16.81 9.90 20.49
N GLU A 194 -18.04 9.59 20.11
CA GLU A 194 -19.15 10.56 20.10
C GLU A 194 -19.44 11.15 21.49
N SER A 195 -19.16 10.39 22.58
CA SER A 195 -19.41 10.85 23.96
C SER A 195 -18.38 11.84 24.51
N ASN A 196 -17.20 11.97 23.88
CA ASN A 196 -16.10 12.81 24.37
C ASN A 196 -15.51 13.74 23.32
N ILE A 197 -16.12 13.80 22.13
CA ILE A 197 -15.69 14.57 20.97
C ILE A 197 -15.47 16.06 21.28
N ASP A 198 -16.23 16.63 22.20
CA ASP A 198 -16.15 18.04 22.59
C ASP A 198 -14.77 18.42 23.15
N LYS A 199 -14.02 17.47 23.74
CA LYS A 199 -12.65 17.69 24.22
C LYS A 199 -11.66 18.02 23.11
N PHE A 200 -12.00 17.63 21.88
CA PHE A 200 -11.14 17.75 20.69
C PHE A 200 -11.52 18.92 19.79
N LYS A 201 -12.63 19.62 20.08
CA LYS A 201 -13.07 20.80 19.31
C LYS A 201 -12.03 21.92 19.36
N GLY A 202 -11.89 22.63 18.24
CA GLY A 202 -10.97 23.77 18.12
C GLY A 202 -9.49 23.38 18.01
N LEU A 203 -9.17 22.09 17.81
CA LEU A 203 -7.79 21.62 17.64
C LEU A 203 -7.33 21.52 16.17
N GLY A 204 -8.14 22.00 15.22
CA GLY A 204 -7.74 22.08 13.80
C GLY A 204 -8.61 21.28 12.83
N LEU A 205 -9.40 20.30 13.30
CA LEU A 205 -10.42 19.66 12.47
C LEU A 205 -11.74 20.45 12.55
N ALA A 206 -12.49 20.47 11.43
CA ALA A 206 -13.87 20.93 11.39
C ALA A 206 -14.79 19.94 12.13
N ASP A 207 -16.00 20.39 12.53
CA ASP A 207 -16.90 19.54 13.30
C ASP A 207 -17.30 18.26 12.54
N THR A 208 -17.51 18.32 11.21
CA THR A 208 -17.79 17.13 10.39
C THR A 208 -16.63 16.17 10.29
N GLU A 209 -15.40 16.67 10.15
CA GLU A 209 -14.16 15.88 10.13
C GLU A 209 -13.91 15.20 11.47
N LEU A 210 -14.16 15.92 12.56
CA LEU A 210 -14.02 15.43 13.92
C LEU A 210 -15.07 14.36 14.23
N GLN A 211 -16.32 14.56 13.79
CA GLN A 211 -17.37 13.55 13.86
C GLN A 211 -16.97 12.30 13.05
N GLY A 212 -16.40 12.50 11.85
CA GLY A 212 -15.88 11.42 11.02
C GLY A 212 -14.81 10.61 11.73
N LEU A 213 -13.86 11.25 12.42
CA LEU A 213 -12.84 10.57 13.23
C LEU A 213 -13.46 9.78 14.40
N ALA A 214 -14.43 10.34 15.10
CA ALA A 214 -15.11 9.65 16.18
C ALA A 214 -15.87 8.41 15.67
N LEU A 215 -16.58 8.54 14.54
CA LEU A 215 -17.25 7.42 13.87
C LEU A 215 -16.27 6.37 13.36
N PHE A 216 -15.14 6.78 12.78
CA PHE A 216 -14.06 5.91 12.31
C PHE A 216 -13.56 4.99 13.45
N ASN A 217 -13.42 5.55 14.65
CA ASN A 217 -12.98 4.80 15.83
C ASN A 217 -14.09 3.97 16.51
N THR A 218 -15.36 4.32 16.33
CA THR A 218 -16.48 3.67 17.03
C THR A 218 -17.33 2.82 16.09
N ARG A 219 -18.50 3.30 15.68
CA ARG A 219 -19.49 2.56 14.87
C ARG A 219 -19.00 2.19 13.48
N GLY A 220 -18.10 2.99 12.91
CA GLY A 220 -17.46 2.71 11.63
C GLY A 220 -16.47 1.56 11.68
N LYS A 221 -15.97 1.19 12.88
CA LYS A 221 -15.02 0.09 13.15
C LYS A 221 -13.71 0.16 12.34
N CYS A 222 -13.42 1.27 11.66
CA CYS A 222 -12.25 1.39 10.80
C CYS A 222 -10.94 1.28 11.58
N ALA A 223 -10.92 1.83 12.82
CA ALA A 223 -9.75 1.79 13.70
C ALA A 223 -9.41 0.37 14.21
N LYS A 224 -10.22 -0.65 13.92
CA LYS A 224 -9.87 -2.05 14.23
C LYS A 224 -8.70 -2.56 13.41
N CYS A 225 -8.55 -2.06 12.18
CA CYS A 225 -7.45 -2.38 11.27
C CYS A 225 -6.57 -1.15 10.99
N HIS A 226 -7.17 0.05 10.98
CA HIS A 226 -6.47 1.31 10.71
C HIS A 226 -6.22 2.08 12.01
N LEU A 227 -5.23 1.61 12.77
CA LEU A 227 -4.96 2.01 14.14
C LEU A 227 -4.72 3.52 14.30
N LEU A 228 -5.16 4.08 15.43
CA LEU A 228 -4.94 5.47 15.84
C LEU A 228 -3.72 5.64 16.76
N GLU A 229 -3.04 4.57 17.11
CA GLU A 229 -1.85 4.57 17.95
C GLU A 229 -0.67 5.22 17.22
N PRO A 230 0.07 6.11 17.90
CA PRO A 230 1.27 6.70 17.34
C PRO A 230 2.42 5.71 17.30
N GLU A 231 3.20 5.73 16.22
CA GLU A 231 4.43 4.95 16.13
C GLU A 231 5.66 5.78 16.52
N LYS A 232 6.39 5.35 17.55
CA LYS A 232 7.66 5.98 17.96
C LYS A 232 7.58 7.51 18.10
N GLY A 233 6.46 8.01 18.65
CA GLY A 233 6.24 9.44 18.86
C GLY A 233 5.88 10.24 17.59
N LYS A 234 5.63 9.57 16.48
CA LYS A 234 5.07 10.16 15.25
C LYS A 234 3.56 9.92 15.16
N PRO A 235 2.83 10.77 14.42
CA PRO A 235 1.40 10.55 14.20
C PRO A 235 1.09 9.16 13.64
N PRO A 236 -0.12 8.60 13.88
CA PRO A 236 -0.53 7.30 13.38
C PRO A 236 -0.35 7.15 11.87
N VAL A 237 0.01 5.95 11.42
CA VAL A 237 0.07 5.61 9.99
C VAL A 237 -1.18 4.88 9.49
N PHE A 238 -2.14 4.62 10.38
CA PHE A 238 -3.44 4.02 10.08
C PHE A 238 -3.34 2.67 9.39
N THR A 239 -2.59 1.75 9.98
CA THR A 239 -2.52 0.33 9.60
C THR A 239 -2.10 -0.49 10.82
N ASP A 240 -2.57 -1.72 10.88
CA ASP A 240 -2.12 -2.76 11.81
C ASP A 240 -1.11 -3.72 11.17
N TYR A 241 -0.77 -3.48 9.90
CA TYR A 241 0.07 -4.35 9.08
C TYR A 241 -0.44 -5.80 8.94
N LYS A 242 -1.67 -6.10 9.36
CA LYS A 242 -2.32 -7.40 9.26
C LYS A 242 -3.03 -7.59 7.91
N TYR A 243 -3.79 -8.66 7.78
CA TYR A 243 -4.40 -9.09 6.52
C TYR A 243 -5.86 -9.42 6.71
N GLU A 244 -6.73 -8.83 5.86
CA GLU A 244 -8.15 -9.07 5.90
C GLU A 244 -8.75 -9.37 4.53
N ASN A 245 -9.76 -10.24 4.50
CA ASN A 245 -10.63 -10.39 3.35
C ASN A 245 -11.89 -9.55 3.56
N LEU A 246 -11.94 -8.39 2.93
CA LEU A 246 -13.06 -7.46 3.04
C LEU A 246 -14.21 -7.78 2.05
N GLY A 247 -14.15 -8.92 1.36
CA GLY A 247 -15.17 -9.32 0.40
C GLY A 247 -15.21 -8.45 -0.85
N VAL A 248 -14.09 -7.86 -1.25
CA VAL A 248 -14.00 -7.00 -2.43
C VAL A 248 -14.40 -7.79 -3.68
N PRO A 249 -15.32 -7.27 -4.51
CA PRO A 249 -15.67 -7.92 -5.77
C PRO A 249 -14.49 -7.96 -6.74
N ARG A 250 -14.50 -8.95 -7.62
CA ARG A 250 -13.57 -9.02 -8.74
C ARG A 250 -13.70 -7.79 -9.62
N ASN A 251 -12.57 -7.19 -10.02
CA ASN A 251 -12.58 -6.10 -10.99
C ASN A 251 -12.52 -6.66 -12.42
N PRO A 252 -13.62 -6.67 -13.18
CA PRO A 252 -13.65 -7.27 -14.51
C PRO A 252 -12.77 -6.54 -15.53
N GLN A 253 -12.35 -5.31 -15.22
CA GLN A 253 -11.49 -4.49 -16.08
C GLN A 253 -9.99 -4.70 -15.82
N ASN A 254 -9.61 -5.63 -14.92
CA ASN A 254 -8.19 -5.91 -14.67
C ASN A 254 -7.56 -6.56 -15.93
N PRO A 255 -6.57 -5.91 -16.57
CA PRO A 255 -5.95 -6.40 -17.80
C PRO A 255 -5.18 -7.71 -17.62
N PHE A 256 -4.86 -8.09 -16.37
CA PHE A 256 -4.16 -9.33 -16.08
C PHE A 256 -4.93 -10.57 -16.56
N TYR A 257 -6.25 -10.53 -16.62
CA TYR A 257 -7.05 -11.64 -17.14
C TYR A 257 -6.81 -11.96 -18.61
N GLY A 258 -6.36 -10.97 -19.38
CA GLY A 258 -6.00 -11.12 -20.80
C GLY A 258 -4.52 -11.46 -21.04
N GLN A 259 -3.71 -11.65 -19.99
CA GLN A 259 -2.31 -12.03 -20.16
C GLN A 259 -2.16 -13.39 -20.82
N SER A 260 -1.04 -13.56 -21.53
CA SER A 260 -0.71 -14.87 -22.11
C SER A 260 -0.57 -15.93 -21.01
N GLN A 261 -0.84 -17.20 -21.34
CA GLN A 261 -0.72 -18.33 -20.41
C GLN A 261 0.67 -18.45 -19.75
N LYS A 262 1.71 -17.88 -20.38
CA LYS A 262 3.04 -17.80 -19.78
C LYS A 262 3.04 -17.03 -18.46
N TYR A 263 2.24 -15.98 -18.35
CA TYR A 263 2.22 -15.05 -17.20
C TYR A 263 0.99 -15.22 -16.33
N ASN A 264 -0.13 -15.66 -16.92
CA ASN A 264 -1.36 -15.98 -16.25
C ASN A 264 -1.91 -17.32 -16.77
N PRO A 265 -1.47 -18.45 -16.22
CA PRO A 265 -1.93 -19.78 -16.66
C PRO A 265 -3.44 -19.96 -16.54
N ASP A 266 -4.08 -19.31 -15.58
CA ASP A 266 -5.52 -19.39 -15.32
C ASP A 266 -6.36 -18.47 -16.23
N GLY A 267 -5.71 -17.51 -16.90
CA GLY A 267 -6.36 -16.56 -17.79
C GLY A 267 -7.54 -15.84 -17.13
N ALA A 268 -8.69 -15.85 -17.80
CA ALA A 268 -9.90 -15.23 -17.27
C ALA A 268 -10.44 -15.88 -15.98
N ARG A 269 -9.98 -17.06 -15.59
CA ARG A 269 -10.37 -17.73 -14.33
C ARG A 269 -9.50 -17.41 -13.16
N TRP A 270 -8.39 -16.66 -13.36
CA TRP A 270 -7.52 -16.26 -12.28
C TRP A 270 -8.28 -15.55 -11.17
N VAL A 271 -7.96 -15.88 -9.92
CA VAL A 271 -8.53 -15.31 -8.70
C VAL A 271 -7.40 -14.86 -7.80
N ASP A 272 -7.52 -13.66 -7.24
CA ASP A 272 -6.52 -13.15 -6.28
C ASP A 272 -6.74 -13.78 -4.90
N LYS A 273 -5.92 -14.78 -4.60
CA LYS A 273 -5.95 -15.50 -3.32
C LYS A 273 -5.30 -14.73 -2.16
N GLY A 274 -4.70 -13.56 -2.41
CA GLY A 274 -4.03 -12.74 -1.39
C GLY A 274 -2.95 -13.50 -0.63
N LEU A 275 -2.87 -13.26 0.69
CA LEU A 275 -1.93 -13.93 1.59
C LEU A 275 -2.02 -15.47 1.47
N GLY A 276 -3.22 -16.04 1.41
CA GLY A 276 -3.40 -17.48 1.28
C GLY A 276 -2.68 -18.05 0.06
N GLY A 277 -2.72 -17.33 -1.06
CA GLY A 277 -1.99 -17.73 -2.27
C GLY A 277 -0.47 -17.75 -2.10
N TYR A 278 0.09 -16.80 -1.36
CA TYR A 278 1.50 -16.83 -1.01
C TYR A 278 1.82 -18.00 -0.06
N LEU A 279 1.04 -18.18 1.00
CA LEU A 279 1.26 -19.23 1.98
C LEU A 279 1.21 -20.65 1.37
N GLU A 280 0.40 -20.87 0.32
CA GLU A 280 0.38 -22.14 -0.42
C GLU A 280 1.75 -22.50 -1.01
N THR A 281 2.59 -21.51 -1.33
CA THR A 281 3.90 -21.70 -1.95
C THR A 281 5.04 -21.93 -0.95
N VAL A 282 4.77 -21.79 0.36
CA VAL A 282 5.78 -21.86 1.42
C VAL A 282 5.48 -23.03 2.35
N ASP A 283 6.34 -24.05 2.33
CA ASP A 283 6.10 -25.31 3.05
C ASP A 283 5.76 -25.11 4.53
N LYS A 284 6.49 -24.23 5.25
CA LYS A 284 6.24 -23.94 6.68
C LYS A 284 4.85 -23.35 6.95
N TYR A 285 4.21 -22.72 5.96
CA TYR A 285 2.93 -22.03 6.10
C TYR A 285 1.78 -22.67 5.34
N LYS A 286 2.03 -23.68 4.52
CA LYS A 286 1.06 -24.30 3.61
C LYS A 286 -0.24 -24.74 4.29
N LYS A 287 -0.14 -25.24 5.53
CA LYS A 287 -1.31 -25.66 6.34
C LYS A 287 -2.20 -24.49 6.74
N LEU A 288 -1.68 -23.27 6.74
CA LEU A 288 -2.38 -22.05 7.13
C LEU A 288 -3.02 -21.33 5.93
N ALA A 289 -2.70 -21.75 4.71
CA ALA A 289 -3.12 -21.08 3.48
C ALA A 289 -4.66 -20.98 3.36
N ALA A 290 -5.38 -22.06 3.62
CA ALA A 290 -6.85 -22.10 3.50
C ALA A 290 -7.55 -21.05 4.39
N ALA A 291 -7.08 -20.85 5.62
CA ALA A 291 -7.62 -19.86 6.57
C ALA A 291 -7.26 -18.40 6.19
N ASN A 292 -6.37 -18.20 5.21
CA ASN A 292 -5.90 -16.89 4.77
C ASN A 292 -6.24 -16.56 3.31
N MET A 293 -7.05 -17.40 2.64
CA MET A 293 -7.50 -17.15 1.26
C MET A 293 -8.30 -15.86 1.17
N GLY A 294 -7.94 -15.03 0.19
CA GLY A 294 -8.58 -13.75 -0.08
C GLY A 294 -8.18 -12.60 0.87
N ARG A 295 -7.32 -12.87 1.86
CA ARG A 295 -6.84 -11.83 2.77
C ARG A 295 -5.74 -11.00 2.12
N HIS A 296 -5.86 -9.66 2.21
CA HIS A 296 -4.89 -8.70 1.70
C HIS A 296 -4.42 -7.78 2.82
N LYS A 297 -3.17 -7.32 2.69
CA LYS A 297 -2.56 -6.43 3.69
C LYS A 297 -3.39 -5.16 3.89
N THR A 298 -3.61 -4.78 5.14
CA THR A 298 -4.18 -3.49 5.52
C THR A 298 -3.20 -2.37 5.11
N PRO A 299 -3.57 -1.50 4.14
CA PRO A 299 -2.68 -0.41 3.73
C PRO A 299 -2.75 0.76 4.71
N THR A 300 -1.71 1.60 4.73
CA THR A 300 -1.82 2.92 5.33
C THR A 300 -2.96 3.73 4.70
N LEU A 301 -3.64 4.57 5.51
CA LEU A 301 -4.59 5.56 4.98
C LEU A 301 -3.96 6.95 4.77
N ARG A 302 -2.67 7.11 5.10
CA ARG A 302 -1.95 8.34 4.76
C ARG A 302 -2.02 8.59 3.26
N ASN A 303 -2.31 9.83 2.89
CA ASN A 303 -2.44 10.24 1.49
C ASN A 303 -3.54 9.49 0.69
N VAL A 304 -4.50 8.85 1.38
CA VAL A 304 -5.53 8.05 0.71
C VAL A 304 -6.34 8.88 -0.29
N ASP A 305 -6.58 10.16 0.00
CA ASP A 305 -7.25 11.11 -0.90
C ASP A 305 -6.30 12.08 -1.63
N LEU A 306 -4.98 12.01 -1.39
CA LEU A 306 -4.04 12.96 -2.01
C LEU A 306 -4.09 12.86 -3.54
N ARG A 307 -4.36 13.99 -4.19
CA ARG A 307 -4.44 14.13 -5.65
C ARG A 307 -4.15 15.57 -6.06
N PRO A 308 -3.56 15.82 -7.26
CA PRO A 308 -3.19 17.15 -7.72
C PRO A 308 -4.40 18.05 -7.98
N ASN A 309 -5.56 17.46 -8.26
CA ASN A 309 -6.83 18.15 -8.37
C ASN A 309 -7.99 17.23 -7.94
N PRO A 310 -9.10 17.78 -7.41
CA PRO A 310 -10.22 16.97 -6.90
C PRO A 310 -10.92 16.09 -7.93
N ALA A 311 -10.82 16.42 -9.21
CA ALA A 311 -11.46 15.66 -10.30
C ALA A 311 -10.69 14.40 -10.70
N LEU A 312 -9.40 14.30 -10.32
CA LEU A 312 -8.60 13.11 -10.64
C LEU A 312 -9.18 11.88 -9.97
N VAL A 313 -9.51 10.87 -10.75
CA VAL A 313 -10.00 9.58 -10.24
C VAL A 313 -8.83 8.74 -9.74
N LYS A 314 -8.93 8.28 -8.48
CA LYS A 314 -8.03 7.28 -7.90
C LYS A 314 -8.68 5.90 -7.94
N ALA A 315 -7.87 4.86 -7.99
CA ALA A 315 -8.29 3.49 -7.81
C ALA A 315 -7.95 3.02 -6.39
N TYR A 316 -8.81 2.21 -5.80
CA TYR A 316 -8.67 1.71 -4.43
C TYR A 316 -8.79 0.19 -4.37
N MET A 317 -8.43 -0.39 -3.24
CA MET A 317 -8.27 -1.82 -2.98
C MET A 317 -7.13 -2.46 -3.79
N HIS A 318 -6.83 -3.72 -3.50
CA HIS A 318 -5.76 -4.46 -4.18
C HIS A 318 -5.98 -4.61 -5.69
N ASN A 319 -7.23 -4.66 -6.13
CA ASN A 319 -7.63 -4.87 -7.53
C ASN A 319 -8.17 -3.62 -8.24
N GLY A 320 -8.15 -2.46 -7.57
CA GLY A 320 -8.62 -1.20 -8.15
C GLY A 320 -10.13 -1.14 -8.42
N TYR A 321 -10.95 -1.96 -7.78
CA TYR A 321 -12.40 -2.02 -8.01
C TYR A 321 -13.11 -0.70 -7.71
N PHE A 322 -12.83 -0.09 -6.56
CA PHE A 322 -13.47 1.16 -6.14
C PHE A 322 -12.76 2.39 -6.71
N LYS A 323 -13.54 3.44 -6.98
CA LYS A 323 -13.08 4.69 -7.59
C LYS A 323 -13.29 5.91 -6.71
N SER A 324 -13.97 5.77 -5.58
CA SER A 324 -14.18 6.82 -4.59
C SER A 324 -14.12 6.27 -3.16
N LEU A 325 -13.75 7.15 -2.21
CA LEU A 325 -13.80 6.82 -0.79
C LEU A 325 -15.24 6.61 -0.30
N LYS A 326 -16.19 7.35 -0.87
CA LYS A 326 -17.61 7.21 -0.51
C LYS A 326 -18.12 5.81 -0.84
N ASP A 327 -17.78 5.26 -2.01
CA ASP A 327 -18.20 3.90 -2.39
C ASP A 327 -17.59 2.85 -1.46
N ILE A 328 -16.36 3.05 -0.99
CA ILE A 328 -15.71 2.14 -0.04
C ILE A 328 -16.42 2.15 1.30
N VAL A 329 -16.65 3.34 1.86
CA VAL A 329 -17.34 3.48 3.16
C VAL A 329 -18.75 2.90 3.06
N HIS A 330 -19.45 3.20 1.96
CA HIS A 330 -20.78 2.66 1.71
C HIS A 330 -20.76 1.12 1.57
N PHE A 331 -19.78 0.57 0.85
CA PHE A 331 -19.60 -0.88 0.74
C PHE A 331 -19.41 -1.52 2.13
N TYR A 332 -18.56 -0.97 2.97
CA TYR A 332 -18.38 -1.47 4.33
C TYR A 332 -19.63 -1.33 5.20
N ASN A 333 -20.44 -0.29 4.96
CA ASN A 333 -21.68 -0.07 5.69
C ASN A 333 -22.78 -1.05 5.31
N VAL A 334 -22.88 -1.47 4.04
CA VAL A 334 -24.07 -2.16 3.54
C VAL A 334 -23.83 -3.46 2.79
N ARG A 335 -22.58 -3.91 2.60
CA ARG A 335 -22.25 -5.09 1.78
C ARG A 335 -23.11 -6.31 2.09
N ASP A 336 -23.36 -6.57 3.38
CA ASP A 336 -24.07 -7.75 3.85
C ASP A 336 -25.54 -7.49 4.22
N LYS A 337 -26.07 -6.29 3.94
CA LYS A 337 -27.48 -5.95 4.16
C LYS A 337 -28.36 -6.60 3.10
N ALA A 338 -29.55 -7.03 3.50
CA ALA A 338 -30.55 -7.53 2.56
C ALA A 338 -30.88 -6.46 1.50
N GLY A 339 -30.83 -6.83 0.23
CA GLY A 339 -31.06 -5.93 -0.90
C GLY A 339 -29.83 -5.14 -1.37
N ALA A 340 -28.66 -5.32 -0.74
CA ALA A 340 -27.42 -4.77 -1.26
C ALA A 340 -27.13 -5.33 -2.67
N LYS A 341 -26.71 -4.44 -3.59
CA LYS A 341 -26.52 -4.79 -5.01
C LYS A 341 -25.05 -4.99 -5.38
N TRP A 342 -24.20 -5.31 -4.41
CA TRP A 342 -22.80 -5.57 -4.68
C TRP A 342 -22.59 -6.94 -5.33
N PRO A 343 -21.68 -7.06 -6.30
CA PRO A 343 -21.28 -8.37 -6.80
C PRO A 343 -20.71 -9.27 -5.69
N ALA A 344 -20.73 -10.57 -5.92
CA ALA A 344 -20.13 -11.51 -4.98
C ALA A 344 -18.63 -11.19 -4.73
N PRO A 345 -18.11 -11.47 -3.52
CA PRO A 345 -16.68 -11.41 -3.24
C PRO A 345 -15.87 -12.23 -4.25
N GLU A 346 -14.71 -11.72 -4.68
CA GLU A 346 -13.79 -12.50 -5.53
C GLU A 346 -13.37 -13.81 -4.85
N VAL A 347 -13.10 -13.76 -3.54
CA VAL A 347 -12.90 -14.94 -2.69
C VAL A 347 -13.94 -14.93 -1.58
N ALA A 348 -14.88 -15.85 -1.62
CA ALA A 348 -15.97 -15.93 -0.64
C ALA A 348 -15.53 -16.50 0.72
N ALA A 349 -14.42 -17.27 0.75
CA ALA A 349 -13.86 -17.79 2.00
C ALA A 349 -13.26 -16.69 2.86
N ASN A 350 -13.41 -16.81 4.18
CA ASN A 350 -12.79 -15.94 5.17
C ASN A 350 -13.19 -14.44 5.11
N VAL A 351 -14.31 -14.10 4.48
CA VAL A 351 -14.79 -12.71 4.42
C VAL A 351 -15.08 -12.20 5.84
N ASN A 352 -14.46 -11.08 6.21
CA ASN A 352 -14.70 -10.42 7.47
C ASN A 352 -16.13 -9.82 7.49
N LYS A 353 -16.98 -10.34 8.37
CA LYS A 353 -18.36 -9.91 8.59
C LYS A 353 -18.58 -9.27 9.96
N VAL A 354 -17.52 -9.14 10.75
CA VAL A 354 -17.57 -8.59 12.10
C VAL A 354 -17.30 -7.10 12.09
N GLU A 355 -16.23 -6.68 11.41
CA GLU A 355 -15.80 -5.28 11.34
C GLU A 355 -16.38 -4.53 10.13
N SER A 356 -16.95 -5.23 9.14
CA SER A 356 -17.51 -4.60 7.94
C SER A 356 -18.72 -5.36 7.39
N GLY A 357 -19.49 -4.70 6.51
CA GLY A 357 -20.63 -5.29 5.79
C GLY A 357 -22.00 -4.87 6.33
N ASN A 358 -22.11 -4.49 7.61
CA ASN A 358 -23.37 -4.01 8.21
C ASN A 358 -23.08 -3.12 9.41
N LEU A 359 -22.71 -1.86 9.17
CA LEU A 359 -22.30 -0.93 10.23
C LEU A 359 -23.46 -0.08 10.78
N GLY A 360 -24.55 0.08 10.05
CA GLY A 360 -25.70 0.86 10.49
C GLY A 360 -25.48 2.37 10.43
N LEU A 361 -24.55 2.84 9.60
CA LEU A 361 -24.30 4.26 9.39
C LEU A 361 -25.36 4.88 8.48
N THR A 362 -25.70 6.15 8.73
CA THR A 362 -26.45 6.99 7.81
C THR A 362 -25.56 7.53 6.69
N ASP A 363 -26.12 8.05 5.61
CA ASP A 363 -25.36 8.66 4.51
C ASP A 363 -24.52 9.88 4.97
N ALA A 364 -25.05 10.67 5.92
CA ALA A 364 -24.32 11.78 6.52
C ALA A 364 -23.10 11.31 7.33
N GLU A 365 -23.22 10.23 8.07
CA GLU A 365 -22.12 9.64 8.84
C GLU A 365 -21.05 8.99 7.93
N GLU A 366 -21.45 8.32 6.86
CA GLU A 366 -20.51 7.88 5.83
C GLU A 366 -19.73 9.06 5.23
N SER A 367 -20.43 10.17 4.96
CA SER A 367 -19.81 11.38 4.41
C SER A 367 -18.85 12.03 5.40
N ALA A 368 -19.17 12.06 6.69
CA ALA A 368 -18.29 12.55 7.74
C ALA A 368 -17.00 11.72 7.82
N ILE A 369 -17.08 10.37 7.73
CA ILE A 369 -15.89 9.51 7.67
C ILE A 369 -15.03 9.85 6.45
N VAL A 370 -15.64 10.09 5.28
CA VAL A 370 -14.90 10.50 4.07
C VAL A 370 -14.22 11.85 4.28
N ASP A 371 -14.88 12.82 4.92
CA ASP A 371 -14.29 14.13 5.20
C ASP A 371 -13.09 14.00 6.16
N PHE A 372 -13.18 13.14 7.17
CA PHE A 372 -12.02 12.81 8.00
C PHE A 372 -10.88 12.20 7.16
N LEU A 373 -11.14 11.22 6.29
CA LEU A 373 -10.10 10.57 5.46
C LEU A 373 -9.35 11.57 4.55
N LYS A 374 -10.03 12.61 4.06
CA LYS A 374 -9.40 13.69 3.28
C LYS A 374 -8.36 14.48 4.07
N THR A 375 -8.52 14.58 5.40
CA THR A 375 -7.59 15.30 6.28
C THR A 375 -6.22 14.62 6.39
N LEU A 376 -6.11 13.36 5.95
CA LEU A 376 -4.88 12.55 6.01
C LEU A 376 -3.91 12.84 4.85
N SER A 377 -4.25 13.79 3.95
CA SER A 377 -3.42 14.17 2.81
C SER A 377 -2.37 15.20 3.21
N ASP A 378 -1.10 14.88 2.92
CA ASP A 378 0.02 15.80 3.13
C ASP A 378 -0.12 17.08 2.29
N ARG A 379 0.35 18.19 2.85
CA ARG A 379 0.54 19.44 2.10
C ARG A 379 1.81 19.30 1.26
N ARG A 380 1.69 19.56 -0.03
CA ARG A 380 2.79 19.54 -1.00
C ARG A 380 2.88 20.85 -1.74
#